data_ef8df4c26ebc340e12e038015037ec08
#
_entry.id   ef8df4c26ebc340e12e038015037ec08
#
_cell.length_a   1.000
_cell.length_b   1.000
_cell.length_c   1.000
_cell.angle_alpha   90.00
_cell.angle_beta   90.00
_cell.angle_gamma   90.00
#
_symmetry.space_group_name_H-M   'P 1'
#
loop_
_entity.id
_entity.type
_entity.pdbx_description
1 polymer ?
#
loop_
_entity_poly.entity_id
_entity_poly.type
_entity_poly.pdbx_seq_one_letter_code
_entity_poly.pdbx_strand_id
1 'polypeptide(L)'
;YDLHIILGNNGIGKTNLLNAISWCLYGKESHLGNEKRAIKRINSNVLEEAILSGIENCDVSVAVTIGVDNKHIIFERRQKFKANREAFEFKPDFVVTVLSSSSNEVIIDSEQIEHLLRQYIPKDIKEYFFFDGEQLDKYFISDQGEKIYQAIYNISQVNLLDSMKDRLGRVIHDFQDEAGNKNVEIKKLNEKKDAQEKNVLDMSDRIAECKKQIRVAESEITICNEYLAGKDGVPDKEKEYQEKNRRKDLQQKK
;
A
#
# COMPACT_ATOMS: atom_id res chain seq x y z
N TYR A 1 12.86 -21.48 8.12
CA TYR A 1 12.01 -20.33 8.44
C TYR A 1 12.00 -20.18 9.94
N ASP A 2 12.41 -19.00 10.44
CA ASP A 2 12.41 -18.70 11.86
C ASP A 2 11.13 -17.91 12.19
N LEU A 3 10.29 -18.46 13.06
CA LEU A 3 9.12 -17.81 13.59
C LEU A 3 9.43 -17.24 14.98
N HIS A 4 9.37 -15.92 15.13
CA HIS A 4 9.54 -15.24 16.40
C HIS A 4 8.17 -14.80 16.94
N ILE A 5 7.83 -15.24 18.16
CA ILE A 5 6.58 -14.88 18.81
C ILE A 5 6.88 -14.00 20.03
N ILE A 6 6.31 -12.79 20.03
CA ILE A 6 6.44 -11.85 21.16
C ILE A 6 5.15 -11.90 21.97
N LEU A 7 5.24 -12.48 23.17
CA LEU A 7 4.13 -12.58 24.11
C LEU A 7 4.22 -11.50 25.20
N GLY A 8 3.09 -11.00 25.62
CA GLY A 8 3.01 -10.02 26.70
C GLY A 8 1.57 -9.56 26.95
N ASN A 9 1.30 -9.04 28.12
CA ASN A 9 0.01 -8.49 28.50
C ASN A 9 -0.36 -7.26 27.64
N ASN A 10 -1.63 -6.86 27.67
CA ASN A 10 -2.06 -5.64 26.99
C ASN A 10 -1.40 -4.43 27.64
N GLY A 11 -0.99 -3.45 26.82
CA GLY A 11 -0.31 -2.23 27.30
C GLY A 11 1.20 -2.34 27.50
N ILE A 12 1.84 -3.52 27.38
CA ILE A 12 3.29 -3.69 27.61
C ILE A 12 4.17 -3.12 26.49
N GLY A 13 3.57 -2.68 25.38
CA GLY A 13 4.33 -2.03 24.30
C GLY A 13 4.57 -2.88 23.04
N LYS A 14 3.87 -3.99 22.85
CA LYS A 14 4.00 -4.81 21.63
C LYS A 14 3.76 -4.00 20.35
N THR A 15 2.67 -3.23 20.32
CA THR A 15 2.35 -2.33 19.20
C THR A 15 3.37 -1.19 19.07
N ASN A 16 3.96 -0.72 20.18
CA ASN A 16 5.02 0.31 20.12
C ASN A 16 6.27 -0.20 19.42
N LEU A 17 6.63 -1.49 19.61
CA LEU A 17 7.76 -2.08 18.86
C LEU A 17 7.48 -2.09 17.36
N LEU A 18 6.28 -2.49 16.93
CA LEU A 18 5.88 -2.47 15.52
C LEU A 18 5.86 -1.04 14.96
N ASN A 19 5.37 -0.08 15.74
CA ASN A 19 5.37 1.35 15.39
C ASN A 19 6.78 1.90 15.26
N ALA A 20 7.71 1.50 16.14
CA ALA A 20 9.11 1.91 16.10
C ALA A 20 9.78 1.44 14.80
N ILE A 21 9.59 0.17 14.41
CA ILE A 21 10.11 -0.37 13.15
C ILE A 21 9.49 0.39 11.96
N SER A 22 8.18 0.58 11.96
CA SER A 22 7.46 1.30 10.90
C SER A 22 7.92 2.76 10.78
N TRP A 23 8.13 3.43 11.91
CA TRP A 23 8.65 4.79 11.95
C TRP A 23 10.10 4.85 11.45
N CYS A 24 10.95 3.91 11.87
CA CYS A 24 12.33 3.86 11.39
C CYS A 24 12.38 3.79 9.87
N LEU A 25 11.69 2.82 9.28
CA LEU A 25 11.76 2.52 7.85
C LEU A 25 11.00 3.55 6.99
N TYR A 26 9.79 3.91 7.38
CA TYR A 26 8.88 4.71 6.54
C TYR A 26 8.63 6.14 7.04
N GLY A 27 9.15 6.50 8.21
CA GLY A 27 8.93 7.82 8.82
C GLY A 27 7.51 8.07 9.35
N LYS A 28 6.66 7.03 9.35
CA LYS A 28 5.26 7.09 9.79
C LYS A 28 4.94 5.89 10.67
N GLU A 29 4.09 6.09 11.64
CA GLU A 29 3.55 5.05 12.50
C GLU A 29 2.28 4.50 11.87
N SER A 30 2.18 3.18 11.71
CA SER A 30 1.11 2.56 10.91
C SER A 30 -0.24 2.52 11.62
N HIS A 31 -0.24 2.49 12.96
CA HIS A 31 -1.42 2.21 13.78
C HIS A 31 -2.05 3.43 14.42
N LEU A 32 -1.38 4.57 14.32
CA LEU A 32 -1.90 5.83 14.82
C LEU A 32 -2.76 6.49 13.78
N GLY A 33 -3.84 5.93 13.34
CA GLY A 33 -4.81 6.49 12.39
C GLY A 33 -4.59 7.97 11.99
N ASN A 34 -5.44 8.54 11.18
CA ASN A 34 -5.38 9.97 10.82
C ASN A 34 -5.71 10.94 12.00
N GLU A 35 -5.65 10.46 13.24
CA GLU A 35 -5.85 11.31 14.40
C GLU A 35 -4.68 12.29 14.51
N LYS A 36 -5.00 13.56 14.33
CA LYS A 36 -4.13 14.76 14.40
C LYS A 36 -3.52 15.00 15.80
N ARG A 37 -3.49 14.05 16.68
CA ARG A 37 -2.75 14.14 17.93
C ARG A 37 -1.30 13.81 17.63
N ALA A 38 -0.44 14.81 17.65
CA ALA A 38 1.00 14.63 17.68
C ALA A 38 1.34 13.76 18.90
N ILE A 39 1.41 12.44 18.70
CA ILE A 39 1.84 11.51 19.74
C ILE A 39 3.34 11.73 19.87
N LYS A 40 3.73 12.21 21.03
CA LYS A 40 5.13 12.40 21.34
C LYS A 40 5.83 11.02 21.34
N ARG A 41 6.84 10.87 20.51
CA ARG A 41 7.63 9.63 20.41
C ARG A 41 8.57 9.43 21.60
N ILE A 42 8.82 10.50 22.35
CA ILE A 42 9.64 10.44 23.56
C ILE A 42 8.82 9.91 24.74
N ASN A 43 9.45 9.05 25.53
CA ASN A 43 8.85 8.57 26.78
C ASN A 43 8.73 9.75 27.76
N SER A 44 7.53 9.94 28.35
CA SER A 44 7.25 11.02 29.28
C SER A 44 8.16 11.00 30.50
N ASN A 45 8.48 9.82 31.05
CA ASN A 45 9.35 9.71 32.20
C ASN A 45 10.78 10.15 31.86
N VAL A 46 11.30 9.78 30.70
CA VAL A 46 12.62 10.21 30.22
C VAL A 46 12.66 11.72 30.02
N LEU A 47 11.58 12.29 29.46
CA LEU A 47 11.47 13.73 29.28
C LEU A 47 11.43 14.48 30.62
N GLU A 48 10.67 14.00 31.59
CA GLU A 48 10.61 14.60 32.94
C GLU A 48 11.94 14.51 33.65
N GLU A 49 12.63 13.37 33.59
CA GLU A 49 13.96 13.20 34.18
C GLU A 49 14.98 14.14 33.54
N ALA A 50 14.94 14.32 32.23
CA ALA A 50 15.80 15.26 31.50
C ALA A 50 15.55 16.70 31.93
N ILE A 51 14.27 17.11 32.08
CA ILE A 51 13.90 18.45 32.54
C ILE A 51 14.42 18.67 33.97
N LEU A 52 14.24 17.72 34.88
CA LEU A 52 14.69 17.80 36.26
C LEU A 52 16.22 17.84 36.36
N SER A 53 16.91 17.14 35.46
CA SER A 53 18.38 17.10 35.41
C SER A 53 19.02 18.28 34.65
N GLY A 54 18.21 19.20 34.11
CA GLY A 54 18.69 20.34 33.33
C GLY A 54 19.30 19.97 31.98
N ILE A 55 18.96 18.82 31.43
CA ILE A 55 19.39 18.39 30.10
C ILE A 55 18.57 19.16 29.06
N GLU A 56 19.23 19.79 28.08
CA GLU A 56 18.55 20.64 27.10
C GLU A 56 17.81 19.81 26.03
N ASN A 57 18.39 18.70 25.62
CA ASN A 57 17.86 17.88 24.51
C ASN A 57 17.89 16.40 24.85
N CYS A 58 16.88 15.67 24.41
CA CYS A 58 16.77 14.22 24.46
C CYS A 58 16.73 13.65 23.05
N ASP A 59 17.28 12.47 22.86
CA ASP A 59 17.29 11.78 21.57
C ASP A 59 16.42 10.53 21.64
N VAL A 60 15.67 10.29 20.57
CA VAL A 60 15.02 9.01 20.31
C VAL A 60 15.63 8.44 19.04
N SER A 61 16.15 7.22 19.11
CA SER A 61 16.68 6.54 17.93
C SER A 61 16.12 5.12 17.81
N VAL A 62 15.92 4.70 16.57
CA VAL A 62 15.54 3.34 16.22
C VAL A 62 16.41 2.89 15.07
N ALA A 63 17.06 1.74 15.24
CA ALA A 63 17.85 1.10 14.21
C ALA A 63 17.25 -0.26 13.85
N VAL A 64 17.09 -0.50 12.55
CA VAL A 64 16.61 -1.77 11.99
C VAL A 64 17.70 -2.33 11.09
N THR A 65 18.15 -3.53 11.40
CA THR A 65 19.17 -4.23 10.60
C THR A 65 18.54 -5.32 9.77
N ILE A 66 18.82 -5.32 8.48
CA ILE A 66 18.47 -6.41 7.57
C ILE A 66 19.72 -7.09 7.05
N GLY A 67 19.69 -8.43 7.02
CA GLY A 67 20.74 -9.24 6.39
C GLY A 67 20.32 -9.62 4.97
N VAL A 68 21.15 -9.28 4.00
CA VAL A 68 20.92 -9.66 2.60
C VAL A 68 22.22 -10.20 2.04
N ASP A 69 22.21 -11.44 1.64
CA ASP A 69 23.40 -12.18 1.20
C ASP A 69 24.53 -12.09 2.27
N ASN A 70 25.68 -11.51 1.93
CA ASN A 70 26.82 -11.32 2.84
C ASN A 70 26.94 -9.87 3.35
N LYS A 71 25.83 -9.10 3.34
CA LYS A 71 25.79 -7.71 3.78
C LYS A 71 24.76 -7.53 4.88
N HIS A 72 25.05 -6.60 5.78
CA HIS A 72 24.07 -6.09 6.75
C HIS A 72 23.79 -4.63 6.43
N ILE A 73 22.53 -4.29 6.27
CA ILE A 73 22.09 -2.93 6.01
C ILE A 73 21.37 -2.45 7.27
N ILE A 74 21.88 -1.39 7.86
CA ILE A 74 21.35 -0.79 9.08
C ILE A 74 20.65 0.51 8.70
N PHE A 75 19.36 0.56 8.90
CA PHE A 75 18.55 1.78 8.76
C PHE A 75 18.41 2.39 10.15
N GLU A 76 18.94 3.58 10.36
CA GLU A 76 18.82 4.28 11.63
C GLU A 76 18.09 5.61 11.44
N ARG A 77 17.01 5.80 12.21
CA ARG A 77 16.30 7.07 12.30
C ARG A 77 16.44 7.63 13.70
N ARG A 78 16.90 8.87 13.80
CA ARG A 78 17.08 9.58 15.05
C ARG A 78 16.30 10.88 15.03
N GLN A 79 15.66 11.20 16.14
CA GLN A 79 14.94 12.46 16.32
C GLN A 79 15.32 13.08 17.64
N LYS A 80 15.67 14.38 17.61
CA LYS A 80 15.94 15.17 18.80
C LYS A 80 14.68 15.86 19.29
N PHE A 81 14.55 15.96 20.61
CA PHE A 81 13.48 16.68 21.30
C PHE A 81 14.10 17.70 22.25
N LYS A 82 13.53 18.89 22.31
CA LYS A 82 13.89 19.84 23.34
C LYS A 82 13.27 19.38 24.66
N ALA A 83 14.09 19.29 25.71
CA ALA A 83 13.63 18.87 27.04
C ALA A 83 12.87 20.02 27.73
N ASN A 84 11.65 20.27 27.29
CA ASN A 84 10.72 21.21 27.90
C ASN A 84 9.30 20.60 27.94
N ARG A 85 8.34 21.28 28.60
CA ARG A 85 6.97 20.78 28.73
C ARG A 85 6.26 20.55 27.39
N GLU A 86 6.66 21.24 26.34
CA GLU A 86 6.10 21.12 25.00
C GLU A 86 6.76 19.97 24.20
N ALA A 87 7.97 19.52 24.62
CA ALA A 87 8.78 18.54 23.94
C ALA A 87 8.88 18.81 22.43
N PHE A 88 9.41 19.99 22.09
CA PHE A 88 9.55 20.41 20.69
C PHE A 88 10.38 19.39 19.90
N GLU A 89 9.84 18.96 18.76
CA GLU A 89 10.47 17.97 17.90
C GLU A 89 11.31 18.65 16.80
N PHE A 90 12.56 18.23 16.68
CA PHE A 90 13.39 18.62 15.54
C PHE A 90 13.13 17.67 14.35
N LYS A 91 13.55 18.08 13.15
CA LYS A 91 13.47 17.19 11.97
C LYS A 91 14.28 15.92 12.23
N PRO A 92 13.72 14.72 11.97
CA PRO A 92 14.47 13.48 12.15
C PRO A 92 15.58 13.33 11.14
N ASP A 93 16.72 12.83 11.59
CA ASP A 93 17.84 12.39 10.77
C ASP A 93 17.61 10.93 10.37
N PHE A 94 17.94 10.57 9.13
CA PHE A 94 17.83 9.20 8.64
C PHE A 94 19.12 8.83 7.92
N VAL A 95 19.79 7.80 8.44
CA VAL A 95 21.09 7.34 7.97
C VAL A 95 21.01 5.86 7.65
N VAL A 96 21.68 5.43 6.60
CA VAL A 96 21.80 4.02 6.24
C VAL A 96 23.27 3.63 6.23
N THR A 97 23.60 2.57 6.96
CA THR A 97 24.95 2.00 7.00
C THR A 97 24.94 0.63 6.35
N VAL A 98 25.77 0.44 5.35
CA VAL A 98 25.95 -0.84 4.67
C VAL A 98 27.26 -1.46 5.15
N LEU A 99 27.16 -2.58 5.85
CA LEU A 99 28.30 -3.36 6.33
C LEU A 99 28.50 -4.56 5.40
N SER A 100 29.67 -4.65 4.79
CA SER A 100 30.05 -5.81 3.98
C SER A 100 31.41 -6.34 4.46
N SER A 101 31.79 -7.53 4.03
CA SER A 101 33.10 -8.13 4.38
C SER A 101 34.30 -7.28 3.96
N SER A 102 34.14 -6.39 3.00
CA SER A 102 35.19 -5.58 2.39
C SER A 102 35.12 -4.09 2.69
N SER A 103 33.97 -3.57 3.10
CA SER A 103 33.79 -2.12 3.32
C SER A 103 32.59 -1.82 4.23
N ASN A 104 32.70 -0.72 4.95
CA ASN A 104 31.60 -0.10 5.67
C ASN A 104 31.29 1.23 4.99
N GLU A 105 30.08 1.40 4.51
CA GLU A 105 29.63 2.60 3.82
C GLU A 105 28.50 3.24 4.61
N VAL A 106 28.61 4.54 4.86
CA VAL A 106 27.54 5.34 5.51
C VAL A 106 26.91 6.23 4.46
N ILE A 107 25.62 6.06 4.24
CA ILE A 107 24.82 6.74 3.24
C ILE A 107 23.91 7.75 3.95
N ILE A 108 24.06 9.02 3.62
CA ILE A 108 23.27 10.12 4.17
C ILE A 108 22.40 10.76 3.07
N ASP A 109 22.78 10.55 1.81
CA ASP A 109 22.04 11.11 0.68
C ASP A 109 20.65 10.52 0.56
N SER A 110 19.64 11.41 0.49
CA SER A 110 18.23 11.04 0.51
C SER A 110 17.81 10.21 -0.70
N GLU A 111 18.40 10.45 -1.87
CA GLU A 111 18.06 9.71 -3.09
C GLU A 111 18.58 8.28 -3.05
N GLN A 112 19.83 8.12 -2.57
CA GLN A 112 20.43 6.80 -2.40
C GLN A 112 19.69 5.99 -1.32
N ILE A 113 19.32 6.61 -0.21
CA ILE A 113 18.50 5.98 0.84
C ILE A 113 17.15 5.54 0.28
N GLU A 114 16.49 6.40 -0.47
CA GLU A 114 15.19 6.05 -1.07
C GLU A 114 15.31 4.91 -2.09
N HIS A 115 16.41 4.86 -2.84
CA HIS A 115 16.70 3.75 -3.74
C HIS A 115 16.85 2.42 -2.97
N LEU A 116 17.61 2.40 -1.87
CA LEU A 116 17.78 1.21 -1.02
C LEU A 116 16.45 0.78 -0.39
N LEU A 117 15.65 1.73 0.10
CA LEU A 117 14.31 1.42 0.64
C LEU A 117 13.40 0.80 -0.43
N ARG A 118 13.40 1.33 -1.65
CA ARG A 118 12.62 0.75 -2.76
C ARG A 118 13.10 -0.64 -3.13
N GLN A 119 14.39 -0.88 -3.06
CA GLN A 119 14.98 -2.15 -3.43
C GLN A 119 14.70 -3.24 -2.40
N TYR A 120 14.83 -2.96 -1.11
CA TYR A 120 14.76 -3.96 -0.05
C TYR A 120 13.46 -3.94 0.76
N ILE A 121 12.83 -2.78 0.89
CA ILE A 121 11.65 -2.55 1.74
C ILE A 121 10.67 -1.61 1.02
N PRO A 122 10.10 -2.01 -0.12
CA PRO A 122 9.18 -1.17 -0.89
C PRO A 122 8.01 -0.66 -0.05
N LYS A 123 7.64 0.60 -0.23
CA LYS A 123 6.52 1.23 0.52
C LYS A 123 5.17 0.56 0.22
N ASP A 124 5.02 0.06 -0.99
CA ASP A 124 3.77 -0.52 -1.49
C ASP A 124 3.40 -1.84 -0.82
N ILE A 125 4.41 -2.53 -0.24
CA ILE A 125 4.19 -3.80 0.48
C ILE A 125 4.05 -3.63 1.99
N LYS A 126 4.23 -2.41 2.52
CA LYS A 126 4.18 -2.11 3.95
C LYS A 126 2.92 -2.64 4.63
N GLU A 127 1.76 -2.40 4.04
CA GLU A 127 0.45 -2.75 4.60
C GLU A 127 0.25 -4.25 4.74
N TYR A 128 1.00 -5.06 3.98
CA TYR A 128 0.91 -6.52 4.00
C TYR A 128 1.84 -7.18 5.02
N PHE A 129 2.86 -6.46 5.48
CA PHE A 129 3.85 -6.97 6.45
C PHE A 129 3.71 -6.33 7.84
N PHE A 130 3.16 -5.12 7.92
CA PHE A 130 3.00 -4.38 9.16
C PHE A 130 1.53 -4.11 9.42
N PHE A 131 0.83 -5.07 10.01
CA PHE A 131 -0.58 -4.97 10.37
C PHE A 131 -0.79 -5.39 11.82
N ASP A 132 -1.81 -4.84 12.48
CA ASP A 132 -2.26 -5.34 13.77
C ASP A 132 -3.52 -6.22 13.63
N GLY A 133 -3.89 -6.91 14.74
CA GLY A 133 -5.01 -7.84 14.73
C GLY A 133 -6.35 -7.20 14.37
N GLU A 134 -6.56 -5.91 14.69
CA GLU A 134 -7.80 -5.20 14.36
C GLU A 134 -7.92 -4.91 12.84
N GLN A 135 -6.79 -4.78 12.17
CA GLN A 135 -6.78 -4.62 10.72
C GLN A 135 -7.02 -5.94 9.99
N LEU A 136 -6.60 -7.08 10.59
CA LEU A 136 -6.87 -8.40 10.03
C LEU A 136 -8.37 -8.63 9.81
N ASP A 137 -9.21 -8.26 10.76
CA ASP A 137 -10.66 -8.40 10.62
C ASP A 137 -11.22 -7.62 9.42
N LYS A 138 -10.64 -6.45 9.13
CA LYS A 138 -11.01 -5.66 7.94
C LYS A 138 -10.57 -6.33 6.64
N TYR A 139 -9.57 -7.15 6.66
CA TYR A 139 -9.14 -7.93 5.49
C TYR A 139 -10.06 -9.13 5.23
N PHE A 140 -10.82 -9.61 6.20
CA PHE A 140 -11.68 -10.78 6.06
C PHE A 140 -13.18 -10.46 5.81
N ILE A 141 -13.61 -9.21 5.94
CA ILE A 141 -15.05 -8.86 5.97
C ILE A 141 -15.66 -8.41 4.65
N SER A 142 -14.95 -7.93 3.64
CA SER A 142 -15.56 -7.57 2.36
C SER A 142 -14.59 -7.44 1.19
N ASP A 143 -15.03 -7.92 0.03
CA ASP A 143 -14.47 -7.68 -1.32
C ASP A 143 -12.97 -7.92 -1.52
N GLN A 144 -12.48 -9.00 -0.94
CA GLN A 144 -11.05 -9.18 -0.64
C GLN A 144 -10.22 -9.83 -1.73
N GLY A 145 -10.86 -10.48 -2.68
CA GLY A 145 -10.14 -11.08 -3.79
C GLY A 145 -9.27 -10.05 -4.52
N GLU A 146 -9.79 -8.85 -4.70
CA GLU A 146 -9.07 -7.76 -5.38
C GLU A 146 -7.88 -7.24 -4.57
N LYS A 147 -8.04 -7.04 -3.25
CA LYS A 147 -6.94 -6.56 -2.40
C LYS A 147 -5.82 -7.59 -2.25
N ILE A 148 -6.17 -8.86 -2.09
CA ILE A 148 -5.19 -9.95 -2.06
C ILE A 148 -4.49 -10.07 -3.41
N TYR A 149 -5.22 -9.97 -4.51
CA TYR A 149 -4.65 -9.96 -5.85
C TYR A 149 -3.66 -8.79 -6.02
N GLN A 150 -4.05 -7.57 -5.65
CA GLN A 150 -3.17 -6.40 -5.70
C GLN A 150 -1.94 -6.56 -4.80
N ALA A 151 -2.10 -7.16 -3.62
CA ALA A 151 -0.98 -7.47 -2.74
C ALA A 151 0.02 -8.42 -3.41
N ILE A 152 -0.45 -9.54 -3.94
CA ILE A 152 0.38 -10.52 -4.64
C ILE A 152 1.04 -9.87 -5.87
N TYR A 153 0.29 -9.09 -6.63
CA TYR A 153 0.77 -8.38 -7.80
C TYR A 153 1.91 -7.39 -7.47
N ASN A 154 1.77 -6.63 -6.38
CA ASN A 154 2.78 -5.69 -5.92
C ASN A 154 4.00 -6.40 -5.32
N ILE A 155 3.79 -7.43 -4.49
CA ILE A 155 4.88 -8.22 -3.88
C ILE A 155 5.68 -8.98 -4.94
N SER A 156 5.00 -9.53 -5.95
CA SER A 156 5.64 -10.24 -7.07
C SER A 156 6.31 -9.30 -8.06
N GLN A 157 6.23 -8.00 -7.85
CA GLN A 157 6.80 -6.96 -8.73
C GLN A 157 6.32 -7.05 -10.20
N VAL A 158 5.16 -7.65 -10.44
CA VAL A 158 4.55 -7.76 -11.78
C VAL A 158 4.26 -6.38 -12.36
N ASN A 159 3.95 -5.39 -11.52
CA ASN A 159 3.83 -3.98 -11.87
C ASN A 159 5.09 -3.40 -12.57
N LEU A 160 6.29 -3.92 -12.25
CA LEU A 160 7.51 -3.54 -12.96
C LEU A 160 7.51 -4.04 -14.40
N LEU A 161 7.03 -5.26 -14.63
CA LEU A 161 6.92 -5.82 -15.99
C LEU A 161 5.93 -5.01 -16.83
N ASP A 162 4.80 -4.60 -16.27
CA ASP A 162 3.86 -3.74 -16.98
C ASP A 162 4.46 -2.36 -17.27
N SER A 163 5.17 -1.77 -16.30
CA SER A 163 5.89 -0.51 -16.53
C SER A 163 6.99 -0.63 -17.60
N MET A 164 7.68 -1.79 -17.66
CA MET A 164 8.66 -2.06 -18.71
C MET A 164 8.00 -2.22 -20.08
N LYS A 165 6.88 -2.95 -20.15
CA LYS A 165 6.07 -3.11 -21.36
C LYS A 165 5.64 -1.74 -21.92
N ASP A 166 5.12 -0.87 -21.04
CA ASP A 166 4.68 0.48 -21.44
C ASP A 166 5.85 1.36 -21.93
N ARG A 167 7.02 1.25 -21.28
CA ARG A 167 8.22 1.96 -21.72
C ARG A 167 8.72 1.45 -23.07
N LEU A 168 8.77 0.13 -23.27
CA LEU A 168 9.14 -0.47 -24.55
C LEU A 168 8.14 -0.09 -25.65
N GLY A 169 6.83 -0.06 -25.33
CA GLY A 169 5.82 0.42 -26.25
C GLY A 169 6.09 1.84 -26.74
N ARG A 170 6.44 2.75 -25.81
CA ARG A 170 6.82 4.14 -26.20
C ARG A 170 8.05 4.19 -27.08
N VAL A 171 9.10 3.45 -26.74
CA VAL A 171 10.33 3.41 -27.56
C VAL A 171 10.05 2.85 -28.96
N ILE A 172 9.21 1.81 -29.07
CA ILE A 172 8.79 1.27 -30.36
C ILE A 172 8.03 2.32 -31.17
N HIS A 173 7.13 3.06 -30.52
CA HIS A 173 6.38 4.15 -31.16
C HIS A 173 7.31 5.24 -31.69
N ASP A 174 8.28 5.70 -30.88
CA ASP A 174 9.27 6.71 -31.27
C ASP A 174 10.09 6.26 -32.50
N PHE A 175 10.53 5.00 -32.51
CA PHE A 175 11.22 4.44 -33.69
C PHE A 175 10.32 4.33 -34.92
N GLN A 176 9.05 3.97 -34.75
CA GLN A 176 8.09 3.90 -35.86
C GLN A 176 7.80 5.27 -36.42
N ASP A 177 7.70 6.31 -35.61
CA ASP A 177 7.52 7.70 -36.05
C ASP A 177 8.74 8.21 -36.79
N GLU A 178 9.94 7.92 -36.29
CA GLU A 178 11.19 8.28 -36.97
C GLU A 178 11.31 7.58 -38.33
N ALA A 179 10.96 6.32 -38.42
CA ALA A 179 10.91 5.55 -39.66
C ALA A 179 9.79 6.06 -40.61
N GLY A 180 8.62 6.42 -40.06
CA GLY A 180 7.47 6.93 -40.79
C GLY A 180 7.74 8.29 -41.43
N ASN A 181 8.53 9.13 -40.78
CA ASN A 181 8.94 10.42 -41.34
C ASN A 181 9.81 10.27 -42.61
N LYS A 182 10.41 9.11 -42.81
CA LYS A 182 11.21 8.80 -44.03
C LYS A 182 10.40 8.13 -45.15
N ASN A 183 9.17 7.63 -44.81
CA ASN A 183 8.34 6.94 -45.80
C ASN A 183 6.85 7.21 -45.52
N VAL A 184 6.17 7.88 -46.44
CA VAL A 184 4.77 8.33 -46.35
C VAL A 184 3.78 7.15 -46.16
N GLU A 185 4.11 6.00 -46.68
CA GLU A 185 3.27 4.81 -46.61
C GLU A 185 3.30 4.19 -45.19
N ILE A 186 4.47 4.17 -44.57
CA ILE A 186 4.68 3.73 -43.18
C ILE A 186 3.94 4.68 -42.23
N LYS A 187 3.99 6.00 -42.47
CA LYS A 187 3.26 6.98 -41.67
C LYS A 187 1.75 6.74 -41.67
N LYS A 188 1.16 6.48 -42.87
CA LYS A 188 -0.28 6.16 -42.98
C LYS A 188 -0.67 4.86 -42.27
N LEU A 189 0.22 3.87 -42.28
CA LEU A 189 -0.02 2.60 -41.57
C LEU A 189 0.08 2.77 -40.03
N ASN A 190 1.03 3.58 -39.58
CA ASN A 190 1.15 3.90 -38.16
C ASN A 190 -0.09 4.67 -37.66
N GLU A 191 -0.54 5.69 -38.39
CA GLU A 191 -1.78 6.43 -38.05
C GLU A 191 -3.02 5.50 -37.93
N LYS A 192 -3.14 4.52 -38.83
CA LYS A 192 -4.22 3.53 -38.78
C LYS A 192 -4.07 2.59 -37.58
N LYS A 193 -2.86 2.17 -37.28
CA LYS A 193 -2.55 1.32 -36.13
C LYS A 193 -2.92 2.04 -34.83
N ASP A 194 -2.50 3.28 -34.64
CA ASP A 194 -2.77 4.07 -33.44
C ASP A 194 -4.26 4.30 -33.23
N ALA A 195 -5.00 4.54 -34.32
CA ALA A 195 -6.45 4.66 -34.27
C ALA A 195 -7.14 3.34 -33.82
N GLN A 196 -6.61 2.19 -34.26
CA GLN A 196 -7.14 0.88 -33.85
C GLN A 196 -6.78 0.56 -32.39
N GLU A 197 -5.58 0.86 -31.95
CA GLU A 197 -5.15 0.69 -30.57
C GLU A 197 -6.02 1.51 -29.60
N LYS A 198 -6.35 2.74 -29.97
CA LYS A 198 -7.26 3.60 -29.22
C LYS A 198 -8.66 2.99 -29.13
N ASN A 199 -9.17 2.43 -30.23
CA ASN A 199 -10.48 1.75 -30.23
C ASN A 199 -10.48 0.51 -29.32
N VAL A 200 -9.38 -0.26 -29.32
CA VAL A 200 -9.24 -1.43 -28.44
C VAL A 200 -9.24 -1.00 -26.98
N LEU A 201 -8.56 0.09 -26.63
CA LEU A 201 -8.54 0.63 -25.27
C LEU A 201 -9.95 1.05 -24.82
N ASP A 202 -10.65 1.84 -25.65
CA ASP A 202 -12.03 2.27 -25.35
C ASP A 202 -12.98 1.08 -25.16
N MET A 203 -12.86 0.05 -25.99
CA MET A 203 -13.65 -1.17 -25.84
C MET A 203 -13.29 -1.91 -24.55
N SER A 204 -12.03 -1.95 -24.17
CA SER A 204 -11.57 -2.57 -22.92
C SER A 204 -12.16 -1.88 -21.70
N ASP A 205 -12.16 -0.54 -21.68
CA ASP A 205 -12.75 0.27 -20.60
C ASP A 205 -14.28 0.05 -20.51
N ARG A 206 -14.96 -0.03 -21.65
CA ARG A 206 -16.40 -0.36 -21.69
C ARG A 206 -16.68 -1.75 -21.16
N ILE A 207 -15.87 -2.73 -21.49
CA ILE A 207 -15.98 -4.10 -20.96
C ILE A 207 -15.78 -4.09 -19.44
N ALA A 208 -14.79 -3.35 -18.91
CA ALA A 208 -14.55 -3.24 -17.48
C ALA A 208 -15.75 -2.63 -16.76
N GLU A 209 -16.36 -1.56 -17.30
CA GLU A 209 -17.54 -0.93 -16.73
C GLU A 209 -18.77 -1.87 -16.79
N CYS A 210 -18.98 -2.57 -17.89
CA CYS A 210 -20.05 -3.56 -17.98
C CYS A 210 -19.87 -4.70 -16.95
N LYS A 211 -18.65 -5.20 -16.76
CA LYS A 211 -18.37 -6.21 -15.74
C LYS A 211 -18.65 -5.71 -14.32
N LYS A 212 -18.38 -4.44 -14.04
CA LYS A 212 -18.71 -3.81 -12.76
C LYS A 212 -20.23 -3.76 -12.55
N GLN A 213 -20.98 -3.35 -13.56
CA GLN A 213 -22.45 -3.30 -13.49
C GLN A 213 -23.06 -4.70 -13.32
N ILE A 214 -22.51 -5.71 -13.98
CA ILE A 214 -22.93 -7.11 -13.80
C ILE A 214 -22.75 -7.53 -12.34
N ARG A 215 -21.59 -7.27 -11.72
CA ARG A 215 -21.34 -7.62 -10.31
C ARG A 215 -22.33 -6.96 -9.37
N VAL A 216 -22.64 -5.68 -9.59
CA VAL A 216 -23.64 -4.96 -8.79
C VAL A 216 -25.02 -5.63 -8.93
N ALA A 217 -25.45 -5.90 -10.15
CA ALA A 217 -26.73 -6.57 -10.40
C ALA A 217 -26.79 -7.98 -9.79
N GLU A 218 -25.70 -8.74 -9.83
CA GLU A 218 -25.61 -10.06 -9.19
C GLU A 218 -25.73 -9.98 -7.67
N SER A 219 -25.09 -8.98 -7.03
CA SER A 219 -25.22 -8.76 -5.59
C SER A 219 -26.65 -8.38 -5.20
N GLU A 220 -27.32 -7.52 -5.97
CA GLU A 220 -28.72 -7.17 -5.74
C GLU A 220 -29.65 -8.37 -5.92
N ILE A 221 -29.41 -9.22 -6.91
CA ILE A 221 -30.17 -10.48 -7.11
C ILE A 221 -29.99 -11.40 -5.90
N THR A 222 -28.78 -11.49 -5.35
CA THR A 222 -28.49 -12.31 -4.17
C THR A 222 -29.26 -11.81 -2.96
N ILE A 223 -29.22 -10.52 -2.68
CA ILE A 223 -29.98 -9.88 -1.59
C ILE A 223 -31.49 -10.13 -1.74
N CYS A 224 -32.01 -9.96 -2.94
CA CYS A 224 -33.44 -10.23 -3.23
C CYS A 224 -33.81 -11.71 -3.01
N ASN A 225 -32.91 -12.63 -3.38
CA ASN A 225 -33.12 -14.06 -3.15
C ASN A 225 -33.11 -14.42 -1.65
N GLU A 226 -32.18 -13.88 -0.88
CA GLU A 226 -32.12 -14.07 0.57
C GLU A 226 -33.37 -13.52 1.25
N TYR A 227 -33.82 -12.34 0.84
CA TYR A 227 -35.04 -11.75 1.35
C TYR A 227 -36.30 -12.62 1.06
N LEU A 228 -36.35 -13.23 -0.12
CA LEU A 228 -37.46 -14.14 -0.48
C LEU A 228 -37.40 -15.48 0.25
N ALA A 229 -36.16 -15.99 0.50
CA ALA A 229 -35.94 -17.25 1.22
C ALA A 229 -36.16 -17.12 2.75
N GLY A 230 -35.92 -15.94 3.36
CA GLY A 230 -36.08 -15.69 4.78
C GLY A 230 -37.51 -15.46 5.28
N LYS A 231 -38.53 -15.53 4.41
CA LYS A 231 -39.93 -15.31 4.76
C LYS A 231 -40.70 -16.63 4.95
N ASP A 232 -40.55 -17.25 6.12
CA ASP A 232 -41.50 -18.25 6.65
C ASP A 232 -42.76 -17.60 7.30
N GLY A 233 -43.28 -16.54 6.74
CA GLY A 233 -44.50 -15.88 7.22
C GLY A 233 -45.30 -15.33 6.04
N VAL A 234 -46.64 -15.52 6.05
CA VAL A 234 -47.62 -15.17 5.04
C VAL A 234 -47.19 -14.06 4.09
N PRO A 235 -46.92 -14.35 2.82
CA PRO A 235 -46.34 -13.36 1.92
C PRO A 235 -47.39 -12.27 1.64
N ASP A 236 -46.97 -11.02 1.85
CA ASP A 236 -47.63 -9.86 1.25
C ASP A 236 -47.44 -9.98 -0.27
N LYS A 237 -48.46 -10.54 -0.94
CA LYS A 237 -48.42 -10.87 -2.38
C LYS A 237 -47.97 -9.72 -3.25
N GLU A 238 -48.20 -8.50 -2.83
CA GLU A 238 -47.85 -7.29 -3.57
C GLU A 238 -46.33 -7.01 -3.50
N LYS A 239 -45.73 -7.20 -2.34
CA LYS A 239 -44.28 -7.09 -2.17
C LYS A 239 -43.50 -8.20 -2.88
N GLU A 240 -44.04 -9.42 -2.85
CA GLU A 240 -43.46 -10.56 -3.58
C GLU A 240 -43.50 -10.34 -5.10
N TYR A 241 -44.59 -9.74 -5.61
CA TYR A 241 -44.71 -9.41 -7.02
C TYR A 241 -43.78 -8.30 -7.47
N GLN A 242 -43.62 -7.24 -6.66
CA GLN A 242 -42.67 -6.16 -6.93
C GLN A 242 -41.24 -6.66 -6.93
N GLU A 243 -40.89 -7.52 -5.98
CA GLU A 243 -39.54 -8.08 -5.87
C GLU A 243 -39.20 -9.05 -7.02
N LYS A 244 -40.18 -9.85 -7.46
CA LYS A 244 -40.05 -10.68 -8.68
C LYS A 244 -39.87 -9.87 -9.95
N ASN A 245 -40.56 -8.75 -10.10
CA ASN A 245 -40.38 -7.87 -11.25
C ASN A 245 -39.00 -7.20 -11.23
N ARG A 246 -38.58 -6.67 -10.10
CA ARG A 246 -37.25 -6.11 -9.93
C ARG A 246 -36.15 -7.12 -10.26
N ARG A 247 -36.28 -8.36 -9.81
CA ARG A 247 -35.37 -9.45 -10.14
C ARG A 247 -35.31 -9.75 -11.64
N LYS A 248 -36.45 -9.74 -12.33
CA LYS A 248 -36.49 -9.94 -13.80
C LYS A 248 -35.77 -8.82 -14.53
N ASP A 249 -35.98 -7.57 -14.12
CA ASP A 249 -35.33 -6.42 -14.73
C ASP A 249 -33.80 -6.46 -14.55
N LEU A 250 -33.33 -6.91 -13.39
CA LEU A 250 -31.88 -7.08 -13.11
C LEU A 250 -31.28 -8.23 -13.94
N GLN A 251 -32.04 -9.31 -14.15
CA GLN A 251 -31.59 -10.43 -15.01
C GLN A 251 -31.54 -10.06 -16.50
N GLN A 252 -32.39 -9.15 -16.96
CA GLN A 252 -32.34 -8.66 -18.34
C GLN A 252 -31.19 -7.69 -18.61
N LYS A 253 -30.64 -7.09 -17.57
CA LYS A 253 -29.45 -6.22 -17.67
C LYS A 253 -28.12 -6.97 -17.59
N LYS A 254 -28.12 -8.25 -17.27
CA LYS A 254 -26.98 -9.15 -17.26
C LYS A 254 -26.65 -9.69 -18.65
#